data_0a92236222e98b72904d9614472dddee
#
_entry.id   0a92236222e98b72904d9614472dddee
#
_cell.length_a   1.000
_cell.length_b   1.000
_cell.length_c   1.000
_cell.angle_alpha   90.00
_cell.angle_beta   90.00
_cell.angle_gamma   90.00
#
_symmetry.space_group_name_H-M   'P 1'
#
loop_
_entity.id
_entity.type
_entity.pdbx_description
1 polymer ?
#
loop_
_entity_poly.entity_id
_entity_poly.type
_entity_poly.pdbx_seq_one_letter_code
_entity_poly.pdbx_strand_id
1 'polypeptide(L)' 'MPSLSCKEYRDSQRLLALRIRLSEKNLDSEERKEIERLVEELEKKLKL' A
#
# COMPACT_ATOMS: atom_id res chain seq x y z
N MET A 1 21.64 12.39 -3.42
CA MET A 1 20.58 11.39 -3.60
C MET A 1 19.89 11.07 -2.30
N PRO A 2 18.61 11.28 -2.21
CA PRO A 2 17.93 10.96 -0.97
C PRO A 2 17.91 9.46 -0.77
N SER A 3 18.47 9.02 0.31
CA SER A 3 18.48 7.61 0.65
C SER A 3 17.24 7.31 1.48
N LEU A 4 16.39 6.49 0.95
CA LEU A 4 15.23 6.05 1.70
C LEU A 4 15.68 5.11 2.81
N SER A 5 15.09 5.25 3.98
CA SER A 5 15.37 4.31 5.04
C SER A 5 14.78 2.96 4.65
N CYS A 6 15.28 1.89 5.27
CA CYS A 6 14.76 0.56 4.96
C CYS A 6 13.26 0.46 5.19
N LYS A 7 12.75 1.16 6.19
CA LYS A 7 11.33 1.16 6.47
C LYS A 7 10.54 1.84 5.37
N GLU A 8 11.02 2.98 4.91
CA GLU A 8 10.34 3.70 3.84
C GLU A 8 10.33 2.91 2.55
N TYR A 9 11.43 2.26 2.25
CA TYR A 9 11.51 1.43 1.07
C TYR A 9 10.50 0.29 1.14
N ARG A 10 10.42 -0.36 2.29
CA ARG A 10 9.48 -1.45 2.52
C ARG A 10 8.04 -0.98 2.35
N ASP A 11 7.72 0.14 2.98
CA ASP A 11 6.37 0.66 2.92
C ASP A 11 5.97 1.03 1.50
N SER A 12 6.89 1.61 0.75
CA SER A 12 6.64 1.94 -0.65
C SER A 12 6.35 0.70 -1.48
N GLN A 13 7.15 -0.33 -1.29
CA GLN A 13 6.94 -1.59 -2.02
C GLN A 13 5.62 -2.23 -1.64
N ARG A 14 5.30 -2.19 -0.37
CA ARG A 14 4.05 -2.75 0.10
C ARG A 14 2.85 -1.99 -0.47
N LEU A 15 2.94 -0.67 -0.48
CA LEU A 15 1.89 0.16 -1.03
C LEU A 15 1.64 -0.16 -2.49
N LEU A 16 2.70 -0.29 -3.25
CA LEU A 16 2.59 -0.62 -4.65
C LEU A 16 1.92 -1.98 -4.85
N ALA A 17 2.34 -2.97 -4.07
CA ALA A 17 1.75 -4.30 -4.15
C ALA A 17 0.26 -4.28 -3.81
N LEU A 18 -0.12 -3.50 -2.81
CA LEU A 18 -1.52 -3.40 -2.43
C LEU A 18 -2.35 -2.71 -3.50
N ARG A 19 -1.78 -1.71 -4.14
CA ARG A 19 -2.49 -1.03 -5.24
C ARG A 19 -2.71 -1.96 -6.42
N ILE A 20 -1.71 -2.77 -6.72
CA ILE A 20 -1.84 -3.75 -7.79
C ILE A 20 -2.94 -4.74 -7.44
N ARG A 21 -2.98 -5.16 -6.18
CA ARG A 21 -3.99 -6.08 -5.73
C ARG A 21 -5.40 -5.49 -5.82
N LEU A 22 -5.51 -4.22 -5.48
CA LEU A 22 -6.80 -3.54 -5.58
C LEU A 22 -7.34 -3.49 -7.01
N SER A 23 -6.46 -3.51 -7.98
CA SER A 23 -6.87 -3.49 -9.38
C SER A 23 -7.36 -4.85 -9.88
N GLU A 24 -7.17 -5.88 -9.10
CA GLU A 24 -7.66 -7.21 -9.47
C GLU A 24 -9.17 -7.28 -9.33
N LYS A 25 -9.80 -7.96 -10.27
CA LYS A 25 -11.25 -8.07 -10.29
C LYS A 25 -11.80 -9.18 -9.41
N ASN A 26 -10.93 -10.06 -8.95
CA ASN A 26 -11.34 -11.22 -8.17
C ASN A 26 -11.34 -11.01 -6.67
N LEU A 27 -11.24 -9.77 -6.23
CA LEU A 27 -11.21 -9.46 -4.81
C LEU A 27 -12.60 -9.45 -4.21
N ASP A 28 -12.75 -10.07 -3.05
CA ASP A 28 -13.97 -10.00 -2.29
C ASP A 28 -14.14 -8.61 -1.69
N SER A 29 -15.38 -8.27 -1.36
CA SER A 29 -15.66 -6.96 -0.76
C SER A 29 -14.87 -6.76 0.52
N GLU A 30 -14.77 -7.79 1.33
CA GLU A 30 -14.04 -7.71 2.59
C GLU A 30 -12.55 -7.51 2.37
N GLU A 31 -11.96 -8.27 1.45
CA GLU A 31 -10.56 -8.14 1.14
C GLU A 31 -10.25 -6.75 0.59
N ARG A 32 -11.14 -6.25 -0.25
CA ARG A 32 -10.97 -4.94 -0.83
C ARG A 32 -10.95 -3.86 0.25
N LYS A 33 -11.86 -3.96 1.19
CA LYS A 33 -11.91 -3.00 2.29
C LYS A 33 -10.65 -3.03 3.13
N GLU A 34 -10.15 -4.22 3.41
CA GLU A 34 -8.92 -4.35 4.18
C GLU A 34 -7.73 -3.73 3.44
N ILE A 35 -7.63 -4.03 2.16
CA ILE A 35 -6.53 -3.49 1.36
C ILE A 35 -6.61 -1.98 1.28
N GLU A 36 -7.81 -1.45 1.07
CA GLU A 36 -8.00 -0.01 1.03
C GLU A 36 -7.56 0.64 2.33
N ARG A 37 -7.88 0.02 3.44
CA ARG A 37 -7.49 0.54 4.74
C ARG A 37 -5.97 0.53 4.89
N LEU A 38 -5.34 -0.56 4.48
CA LEU A 38 -3.89 -0.65 4.55
C LEU A 38 -3.21 0.39 3.65
N VAL A 39 -3.74 0.57 2.47
CA VAL A 39 -3.22 1.58 1.55
C VAL A 39 -3.32 2.97 2.19
N GLU A 40 -4.46 3.26 2.78
CA GLU A 40 -4.67 4.56 3.42
C GLU A 40 -3.67 4.79 4.55
N GLU A 41 -3.46 3.77 5.37
CA GLU A 41 -2.49 3.89 6.46
C GLU A 41 -1.07 4.10 5.95
N LEU A 42 -0.69 3.38 4.92
CA LEU A 42 0.64 3.53 4.35
C LEU A 42 0.83 4.91 3.72
N GLU A 43 -0.20 5.41 3.05
CA GLU A 43 -0.13 6.74 2.47
C GLU A 43 0.06 7.80 3.56
N LYS A 44 -0.61 7.65 4.68
CA LYS A 44 -0.44 8.57 5.78
C LYS A 44 0.96 8.50 6.36
N LYS A 45 1.50 7.30 6.49
CA LYS A 45 2.86 7.14 7.00
C LYS A 45 3.90 7.75 6.07
N LEU A 46 3.69 7.60 4.78
CA LEU A 46 4.60 8.12 3.78
C LEU A 46 4.31 9.57 3.44
N LYS A 47 3.26 10.13 3.97
CA LYS A 47 2.84 11.51 3.73
C LYS A 47 2.64 11.82 2.26
N LEU A 48 2.01 10.90 1.57
CA LEU A 48 1.70 11.07 0.16
C LEU A 48 0.39 11.83 -0.04
#